data_e5d70445f628b6ba088c04a6b2203620
#
_entry.id   e5d70445f628b6ba088c04a6b2203620
#
_cell.length_a   1.000
_cell.length_b   1.000
_cell.length_c   1.000
_cell.angle_alpha   90.00
_cell.angle_beta   90.00
_cell.angle_gamma   90.00
#
_symmetry.space_group_name_H-M   'P 1'
#
loop_
_entity.id
_entity.type
_entity.pdbx_description
1 polymer ?
#
loop_
_entity_poly.entity_id
_entity_poly.type
_entity_poly.pdbx_seq_one_letter_code
_entity_poly.pdbx_strand_id
1 'polypeptide(L)'
;MRVRNGVDIVAGTNEKSHLTDYVAEFQEHGMRQLHVKGYEELDVYDETGLVVNTENRTRAYIKIQEGCNRFCSYCVIPYARGKVRSRGLSEIVAEAEKLITGGYREIVLTGINTALYEMEQIRPDEAGRLPEEPYG
;
A
#
# COMPACT_ATOMS: atom_id res chain seq x y z
N MET A 1 -19.61 3.36 7.85
CA MET A 1 -19.05 4.70 7.55
C MET A 1 -20.10 5.47 6.71
N ARG A 2 -20.40 6.73 7.01
CA ARG A 2 -21.35 7.51 6.19
C ARG A 2 -20.56 8.37 5.21
N VAL A 3 -20.88 8.27 3.92
CA VAL A 3 -20.33 9.16 2.89
C VAL A 3 -20.83 10.58 3.17
N ARG A 4 -19.91 11.54 3.28
CA ARG A 4 -20.26 12.95 3.51
C ARG A 4 -20.98 13.54 2.29
N ASN A 5 -21.89 14.48 2.51
CA ASN A 5 -22.49 15.25 1.43
C ASN A 5 -21.41 15.93 0.60
N GLY A 6 -21.44 15.76 -0.74
CA GLY A 6 -20.45 16.30 -1.66
C GLY A 6 -19.27 15.37 -1.97
N VAL A 7 -19.31 14.10 -1.51
CA VAL A 7 -18.36 13.04 -1.91
C VAL A 7 -19.16 11.95 -2.62
N ASP A 8 -18.75 11.59 -3.81
CA ASP A 8 -19.47 10.62 -4.64
C ASP A 8 -18.79 9.25 -4.64
N ILE A 9 -17.46 9.22 -4.57
CA ILE A 9 -16.69 7.96 -4.52
C ILE A 9 -15.75 8.00 -3.31
N VAL A 10 -15.77 6.94 -2.51
CA VAL A 10 -14.80 6.70 -1.43
C VAL A 10 -14.13 5.37 -1.71
N ALA A 11 -12.82 5.39 -1.96
CA ALA A 11 -12.00 4.21 -2.16
C ALA A 11 -11.01 4.05 -1.00
N GLY A 12 -10.89 2.82 -0.50
CA GLY A 12 -9.93 2.45 0.53
C GLY A 12 -8.50 2.36 -0.01
N THR A 13 -7.56 2.14 0.91
CA THR A 13 -6.14 2.11 0.56
C THR A 13 -5.76 0.96 -0.37
N ASN A 14 -6.55 -0.11 -0.40
CA ASN A 14 -6.32 -1.32 -1.22
C ASN A 14 -7.22 -1.37 -2.47
N GLU A 15 -7.77 -0.24 -2.87
CA GLU A 15 -8.67 -0.10 -4.02
C GLU A 15 -8.13 0.89 -5.08
N LYS A 16 -6.84 1.25 -4.97
CA LYS A 16 -6.24 2.27 -5.84
C LYS A 16 -6.13 1.82 -7.29
N SER A 17 -5.87 0.54 -7.51
CA SER A 17 -5.80 -0.08 -8.85
C SER A 17 -7.13 -0.02 -9.61
N HIS A 18 -8.27 0.04 -8.88
CA HIS A 18 -9.62 0.08 -9.43
C HIS A 18 -10.23 1.48 -9.54
N LEU A 19 -9.49 2.53 -9.14
CA LEU A 19 -10.04 3.88 -9.05
C LEU A 19 -10.61 4.40 -10.38
N THR A 20 -9.96 4.08 -11.50
CA THR A 20 -10.43 4.45 -12.84
C THR A 20 -11.76 3.80 -13.20
N ASP A 21 -11.95 2.56 -12.80
CA ASP A 21 -13.17 1.78 -13.05
C ASP A 21 -14.34 2.38 -12.24
N TYR A 22 -14.10 2.71 -10.96
CA TYR A 22 -15.10 3.36 -10.11
C TYR A 22 -15.53 4.74 -10.65
N VAL A 23 -14.59 5.51 -11.20
CA VAL A 23 -14.90 6.80 -11.84
C VAL A 23 -15.75 6.59 -13.09
N ALA A 24 -15.40 5.61 -13.94
CA ALA A 24 -16.18 5.31 -15.15
C ALA A 24 -17.60 4.87 -14.80
N GLU A 25 -17.76 3.97 -13.81
CA GLU A 25 -19.06 3.51 -13.34
C GLU A 25 -19.90 4.66 -12.75
N PHE A 26 -19.28 5.56 -12.00
CA PHE A 26 -19.96 6.74 -11.47
C PHE A 26 -20.43 7.67 -12.60
N GLN A 27 -19.63 7.86 -13.64
CA GLN A 27 -20.01 8.69 -14.79
C GLN A 27 -21.19 8.10 -15.57
N GLU A 28 -21.31 6.78 -15.63
CA GLU A 28 -22.39 6.09 -16.33
C GLU A 28 -23.69 6.07 -15.51
N HIS A 29 -23.62 5.81 -14.22
CA HIS A 29 -24.78 5.53 -13.39
C HIS A 29 -25.12 6.64 -12.38
N GLY A 30 -24.22 7.54 -12.06
CA GLY A 30 -24.40 8.64 -11.12
C GLY A 30 -24.64 8.21 -9.66
N MET A 31 -24.39 6.93 -9.33
CA MET A 31 -24.62 6.39 -7.98
C MET A 31 -23.38 6.55 -7.11
N ARG A 32 -23.60 6.99 -5.87
CA ARG A 32 -22.50 7.10 -4.88
C ARG A 32 -21.95 5.74 -4.50
N GLN A 33 -20.64 5.65 -4.42
CA GLN A 33 -19.90 4.42 -4.21
C GLN A 33 -19.03 4.48 -2.95
N LEU A 34 -18.97 3.35 -2.22
CA LEU A 34 -18.11 3.17 -1.06
C LEU A 34 -17.37 1.84 -1.18
N HIS A 35 -16.09 1.89 -1.56
CA HIS A 35 -15.20 0.75 -1.72
C HIS A 35 -14.13 0.79 -0.62
N VAL A 36 -14.47 0.32 0.57
CA VAL A 36 -13.57 0.27 1.73
C VAL A 36 -13.61 -1.12 2.32
N LYS A 37 -12.47 -1.81 2.28
CA LYS A 37 -12.28 -3.12 2.92
C LYS A 37 -12.02 -2.98 4.41
N GLY A 38 -12.48 -3.95 5.19
CA GLY A 38 -12.16 -4.07 6.61
C GLY A 38 -10.72 -4.52 6.84
N TYR A 39 -10.23 -4.34 8.07
CA TYR A 39 -8.86 -4.74 8.44
C TYR A 39 -8.53 -6.19 8.08
N GLU A 40 -9.45 -7.11 8.31
CA GLU A 40 -9.26 -8.55 8.05
C GLU A 40 -9.22 -8.91 6.56
N GLU A 41 -9.79 -8.05 5.70
CA GLU A 41 -9.84 -8.25 4.25
C GLU A 41 -8.60 -7.70 3.51
N LEU A 42 -7.70 -7.03 4.25
CA LEU A 42 -6.50 -6.41 3.70
C LEU A 42 -5.31 -7.36 3.73
N ASP A 43 -5.35 -8.44 2.94
CA ASP A 43 -4.37 -9.51 2.94
C ASP A 43 -3.28 -9.37 1.88
N VAL A 44 -3.59 -8.74 0.75
CA VAL A 44 -2.71 -8.69 -0.43
C VAL A 44 -2.26 -7.26 -0.68
N TYR A 45 -1.02 -7.10 -1.13
CA TYR A 45 -0.51 -5.81 -1.59
C TYR A 45 -1.24 -5.40 -2.88
N ASP A 46 -1.75 -4.17 -2.94
CA ASP A 46 -2.42 -3.63 -4.11
C ASP A 46 -1.40 -3.03 -5.09
N GLU A 47 -1.16 -3.73 -6.20
CA GLU A 47 -0.27 -3.29 -7.26
C GLU A 47 -0.94 -2.20 -8.12
N THR A 48 -0.50 -0.97 -7.94
CA THR A 48 -1.05 0.19 -8.67
C THR A 48 -0.40 0.43 -10.04
N GLY A 49 0.48 -0.46 -10.47
CA GLY A 49 1.22 -0.33 -11.73
C GLY A 49 2.43 0.62 -11.64
N LEU A 50 3.24 0.58 -12.67
CA LEU A 50 4.50 1.29 -12.77
C LEU A 50 4.30 2.71 -13.35
N VAL A 51 4.70 3.74 -12.63
CA VAL A 51 4.83 5.11 -13.18
C VAL A 51 6.26 5.31 -13.67
N VAL A 52 6.53 5.02 -14.95
CA VAL A 52 7.89 5.08 -15.53
C VAL A 52 8.26 6.47 -16.03
N ASN A 53 7.33 7.42 -16.15
CA ASN A 53 7.59 8.67 -16.86
C ASN A 53 7.47 9.90 -15.96
N THR A 54 8.60 10.28 -15.35
CA THR A 54 8.76 11.64 -14.80
C THR A 54 9.99 12.25 -15.46
N GLU A 55 9.77 13.03 -16.51
CA GLU A 55 10.82 13.77 -17.21
C GLU A 55 11.72 14.52 -16.21
N ASN A 56 13.04 14.38 -16.36
CA ASN A 56 14.08 15.06 -15.59
C ASN A 56 14.25 14.67 -14.11
N ARG A 57 13.88 13.46 -13.68
CA ARG A 57 14.19 12.99 -12.33
C ARG A 57 15.32 11.96 -12.34
N THR A 58 16.31 12.16 -11.49
CA THR A 58 17.44 11.21 -11.28
C THR A 58 17.11 10.14 -10.26
N ARG A 59 16.10 10.38 -9.41
CA ARG A 59 15.67 9.51 -8.29
C ARG A 59 14.27 8.98 -8.51
N ALA A 60 14.07 7.68 -8.30
CA ALA A 60 12.78 7.00 -8.26
C ALA A 60 12.48 6.43 -6.88
N TYR A 61 11.20 6.22 -6.59
CA TYR A 61 10.73 5.62 -5.34
C TYR A 61 9.95 4.36 -5.65
N ILE A 62 10.35 3.24 -5.04
CA ILE A 62 9.62 1.98 -5.10
C ILE A 62 9.03 1.71 -3.72
N LYS A 63 7.71 1.64 -3.64
CA LYS A 63 7.03 1.26 -2.42
C LYS A 63 6.99 -0.28 -2.33
N ILE A 64 7.68 -0.82 -1.33
CA ILE A 64 7.84 -2.27 -1.14
C ILE A 64 6.94 -2.85 -0.06
N GLN A 65 6.35 -1.99 0.81
CA GLN A 65 5.62 -2.44 1.97
C GLN A 65 4.51 -1.46 2.33
N GLU A 66 3.38 -1.96 2.82
CA GLU A 66 2.25 -1.18 3.32
C GLU A 66 1.67 -1.79 4.60
N GLY A 67 0.95 -0.97 5.38
CA GLY A 67 0.35 -1.39 6.65
C GLY A 67 1.36 -1.54 7.78
N CYS A 68 0.84 -1.81 8.99
CA CYS A 68 1.67 -1.99 10.17
C CYS A 68 0.91 -2.77 11.26
N ASN A 69 1.56 -3.73 11.90
CA ASN A 69 0.98 -4.57 12.96
C ASN A 69 1.41 -4.15 14.39
N ARG A 70 2.07 -2.98 14.55
CA ARG A 70 2.63 -2.61 15.86
C ARG A 70 1.61 -2.00 16.83
N PHE A 71 0.49 -1.49 16.37
CA PHE A 71 -0.59 -0.92 17.19
C PHE A 71 -0.11 0.03 18.31
N CYS A 72 0.89 0.87 18.04
CA CYS A 72 1.35 1.87 19.00
C CYS A 72 0.18 2.74 19.46
N SER A 73 0.13 3.09 20.75
CA SER A 73 -1.01 3.71 21.43
C SER A 73 -1.52 5.03 20.79
N TYR A 74 -0.65 5.76 20.09
CA TYR A 74 -0.97 7.03 19.43
C TYR A 74 -1.13 6.90 17.91
N CYS A 75 -0.97 5.69 17.33
CA CYS A 75 -0.85 5.51 15.90
C CYS A 75 -2.15 4.99 15.26
N VAL A 76 -2.65 5.72 14.26
CA VAL A 76 -3.84 5.34 13.50
C VAL A 76 -3.52 4.42 12.32
N ILE A 77 -2.24 4.23 11.98
CA ILE A 77 -1.81 3.53 10.76
C ILE A 77 -2.40 2.11 10.64
N PRO A 78 -2.38 1.23 11.65
CA PRO A 78 -2.97 -0.10 11.53
C PRO A 78 -4.46 -0.05 11.11
N TYR A 79 -5.20 0.90 11.63
CA TYR A 79 -6.63 1.07 11.33
C TYR A 79 -6.87 1.73 9.97
N ALA A 80 -6.00 2.65 9.55
CA ALA A 80 -6.15 3.38 8.30
C ALA A 80 -5.55 2.65 7.08
N ARG A 81 -4.47 1.90 7.29
CA ARG A 81 -3.71 1.22 6.24
C ARG A 81 -3.81 -0.30 6.30
N GLY A 82 -4.34 -0.84 7.39
CA GLY A 82 -4.45 -2.27 7.63
C GLY A 82 -3.14 -2.93 8.07
N LYS A 83 -3.15 -4.26 8.07
CA LYS A 83 -2.00 -5.09 8.45
C LYS A 83 -0.85 -4.96 7.46
N VAL A 84 0.31 -5.47 7.88
CA VAL A 84 1.51 -5.53 7.03
C VAL A 84 1.20 -6.31 5.74
N ARG A 85 1.57 -5.73 4.63
CA ARG A 85 1.54 -6.36 3.31
C ARG A 85 2.81 -5.98 2.57
N SER A 86 3.55 -6.98 2.12
CA SER A 86 4.78 -6.80 1.35
C SER A 86 4.54 -7.05 -0.12
N ARG A 87 5.20 -6.27 -0.93
CA ARG A 87 5.23 -6.45 -2.37
C ARG A 87 6.18 -7.59 -2.72
N GLY A 88 5.84 -8.40 -3.71
CA GLY A 88 6.69 -9.51 -4.15
C GLY A 88 8.06 -9.03 -4.62
N LEU A 89 9.11 -9.77 -4.26
CA LEU A 89 10.49 -9.42 -4.63
C LEU A 89 10.67 -9.37 -6.15
N SER A 90 10.06 -10.27 -6.89
CA SER A 90 10.11 -10.31 -8.36
C SER A 90 9.57 -9.04 -9.01
N GLU A 91 8.45 -8.52 -8.49
CA GLU A 91 7.83 -7.28 -8.97
C GLU A 91 8.69 -6.05 -8.64
N ILE A 92 9.30 -6.03 -7.45
CA ILE A 92 10.23 -4.95 -7.04
C ILE A 92 11.45 -4.92 -7.96
N VAL A 93 12.05 -6.08 -8.24
CA VAL A 93 13.22 -6.20 -9.12
C VAL A 93 12.86 -5.79 -10.54
N ALA A 94 11.76 -6.30 -11.08
CA ALA A 94 11.31 -5.96 -12.43
C ALA A 94 11.01 -4.45 -12.59
N GLU A 95 10.48 -3.80 -11.55
CA GLU A 95 10.29 -2.35 -11.54
C GLU A 95 11.61 -1.60 -11.49
N ALA A 96 12.55 -2.04 -10.65
CA ALA A 96 13.87 -1.44 -10.55
C ALA A 96 14.63 -1.50 -11.88
N GLU A 97 14.58 -2.63 -12.59
CA GLU A 97 15.20 -2.81 -13.91
C GLU A 97 14.61 -1.85 -14.96
N LYS A 98 13.29 -1.67 -14.97
CA LYS A 98 12.62 -0.72 -15.86
C LYS A 98 13.02 0.72 -15.54
N LEU A 99 13.11 1.09 -14.27
CA LEU A 99 13.54 2.42 -13.85
C LEU A 99 14.99 2.69 -14.24
N ILE A 100 15.90 1.72 -14.05
CA ILE A 100 17.31 1.84 -14.47
C ILE A 100 17.39 2.01 -15.98
N THR A 101 16.64 1.21 -16.74
CA THR A 101 16.57 1.31 -18.21
C THR A 101 16.00 2.67 -18.65
N GLY A 102 15.05 3.23 -17.87
CA GLY A 102 14.50 4.57 -18.05
C GLY A 102 15.43 5.72 -17.67
N GLY A 103 16.68 5.42 -17.22
CA GLY A 103 17.71 6.42 -16.92
C GLY A 103 17.76 6.91 -15.48
N TYR A 104 16.97 6.34 -14.56
CA TYR A 104 17.08 6.64 -13.14
C TYR A 104 18.40 6.11 -12.57
N ARG A 105 19.07 6.91 -11.74
CA ARG A 105 20.38 6.58 -11.13
C ARG A 105 20.31 6.26 -9.64
N GLU A 106 19.19 6.59 -9.03
CA GLU A 106 18.93 6.34 -7.61
C GLU A 106 17.54 5.79 -7.44
N ILE A 107 17.41 4.69 -6.70
CA ILE A 107 16.14 4.08 -6.32
C ILE A 107 16.05 4.09 -4.81
N VAL A 108 14.96 4.66 -4.29
CA VAL A 108 14.66 4.68 -2.85
C VAL A 108 13.55 3.68 -2.58
N LEU A 109 13.86 2.66 -1.78
CA LEU A 109 12.86 1.73 -1.27
C LEU A 109 12.10 2.39 -0.11
N THR A 110 10.78 2.32 -0.15
CA THR A 110 9.92 3.00 0.84
C THR A 110 8.77 2.09 1.31
N GLY A 111 8.25 2.38 2.49
CA GLY A 111 7.11 1.68 3.08
C GLY A 111 6.62 2.42 4.34
N ILE A 112 5.55 1.92 4.94
CA ILE A 112 5.06 2.42 6.23
C ILE A 112 6.05 2.09 7.35
N ASN A 113 6.55 0.84 7.33
CA ASN A 113 7.63 0.39 8.21
C ASN A 113 8.41 -0.69 7.46
N THR A 114 9.46 -0.31 6.76
CA THR A 114 10.26 -1.21 5.92
C THR A 114 10.91 -2.35 6.69
N ALA A 115 11.14 -2.19 8.00
CA ALA A 115 11.62 -3.27 8.87
C ALA A 115 10.60 -4.42 9.05
N LEU A 116 9.36 -4.22 8.62
CA LEU A 116 8.33 -5.26 8.63
C LEU A 116 8.11 -5.89 7.24
N TYR A 117 9.01 -5.66 6.30
CA TYR A 117 8.96 -6.31 4.99
C TYR A 117 9.06 -7.84 5.16
N GLU A 118 8.16 -8.58 4.49
CA GLU A 118 7.99 -10.04 4.59
C GLU A 118 7.66 -10.57 6.01
N MET A 119 7.14 -9.70 6.89
CA MET A 119 6.77 -10.06 8.26
C MET A 119 5.25 -10.13 8.48
N GLU A 120 4.47 -10.49 7.47
CA GLU A 120 3.00 -10.57 7.54
C GLU A 120 2.52 -11.55 8.61
N GLN A 121 3.25 -12.63 8.83
CA GLN A 121 2.92 -13.67 9.78
C GLN A 121 3.30 -13.32 11.24
N ILE A 122 4.12 -12.28 11.42
CA ILE A 122 4.55 -11.88 12.76
C ILE A 122 3.44 -11.05 13.40
N ARG A 123 2.79 -11.62 14.38
CA ARG A 123 1.84 -10.92 15.27
C ARG A 123 2.57 -10.51 16.54
N PRO A 124 2.38 -9.27 17.02
CA PRO A 124 2.82 -8.93 18.37
C PRO A 124 2.16 -9.85 19.40
N ASP A 125 2.87 -10.15 20.49
CA ASP A 125 2.25 -10.81 21.65
C ASP A 125 1.14 -9.93 22.26
N GLU A 126 0.43 -10.45 23.26
CA GLU A 126 -0.62 -9.71 23.96
C GLU A 126 -0.12 -8.40 24.61
N ALA A 127 1.18 -8.28 24.86
CA ALA A 127 1.85 -7.07 25.37
C ALA A 127 2.35 -6.15 24.24
N GLY A 128 2.06 -6.47 22.97
CA GLY A 128 2.48 -5.68 21.80
C GLY A 128 3.95 -5.84 21.43
N ARG A 129 4.64 -6.87 21.93
CA ARG A 129 6.05 -7.13 21.62
C ARG A 129 6.17 -8.05 20.41
N LEU A 130 7.10 -7.74 19.53
CA LEU A 130 7.49 -8.65 18.45
C LEU A 130 8.37 -9.77 19.01
N PRO A 131 8.39 -10.96 18.38
CA PRO A 131 9.36 -12.01 18.69
C PRO A 131 10.78 -11.44 18.73
N GLU A 132 11.59 -11.88 19.69
CA GLU A 132 12.94 -11.31 19.92
C GLU A 132 13.94 -11.63 18.80
N GLU A 133 13.67 -12.63 17.97
CA GLU A 133 14.59 -13.05 16.90
C GLU A 133 13.84 -13.43 15.60
N PRO A 134 13.54 -12.50 14.69
CA PRO A 134 13.04 -12.86 13.37
C PRO A 134 14.15 -13.27 12.38
N TYR A 135 15.42 -13.12 12.75
CA TYR A 135 16.59 -13.46 11.93
C TYR A 135 17.55 -14.34 12.74
N GLY A 136 17.35 -15.65 12.66
CA GLY A 136 18.31 -16.65 13.11
C GLY A 136 19.34 -16.95 12.03
#